data_ff2baa4400255e6705024d572ab88ff1
#
_entry.id   ff2baa4400255e6705024d572ab88ff1
#
_cell.length_a   1.000
_cell.length_b   1.000
_cell.length_c   1.000
_cell.angle_alpha   90.00
_cell.angle_beta   90.00
_cell.angle_gamma   90.00
#
_symmetry.space_group_name_H-M   'P 1'
#
loop_
_entity.id
_entity.type
_entity.pdbx_description
1 polymer ?
#
loop_
_entity_poly.entity_id
_entity_poly.type
_entity_poly.pdbx_seq_one_letter_code
_entity_poly.pdbx_strand_id
1 'polypeptide(L)'
;MSSNSFTKIKGYFDANYDLMRHLDINACWEYIITENNLNEQAKYHFFLIKVAESSVFYTMMDPELTPDLILYFTEKAILTLIEGEPTAEEYYKRYHYLMNNPQPGIELDSKINKPRLKLLKIGYRNWQKEFKF
;
A
#
# COMPACT_ATOMS: atom_id res chain seq x y z
N MET A 1 15.22 10.12 10.45
CA MET A 1 15.23 8.66 10.55
C MET A 1 13.94 8.09 10.03
N SER A 2 14.03 7.08 9.20
CA SER A 2 12.86 6.39 8.67
C SER A 2 12.04 5.68 9.74
N SER A 3 12.63 5.40 10.92
CA SER A 3 11.93 4.70 11.99
C SER A 3 10.67 5.41 12.48
N ASN A 4 10.66 6.74 12.52
CA ASN A 4 9.48 7.49 12.95
C ASN A 4 8.35 7.42 11.92
N SER A 5 8.68 7.57 10.64
CA SER A 5 7.69 7.47 9.57
C SER A 5 7.16 6.05 9.46
N PHE A 6 8.04 5.05 9.55
CA PHE A 6 7.63 3.65 9.50
C PHE A 6 6.69 3.30 10.66
N THR A 7 7.00 3.75 11.87
CA THR A 7 6.14 3.50 13.03
C THR A 7 4.74 4.08 12.83
N LYS A 8 4.66 5.29 12.28
CA LYS A 8 3.40 5.96 11.98
C LYS A 8 2.60 5.20 10.92
N ILE A 9 3.27 4.77 9.86
CA ILE A 9 2.66 4.00 8.78
C ILE A 9 2.15 2.66 9.31
N LYS A 10 2.97 1.97 10.11
CA LYS A 10 2.60 0.71 10.73
C LYS A 10 1.34 0.86 11.59
N GLY A 11 1.29 1.88 12.42
CA GLY A 11 0.13 2.14 13.27
C GLY A 11 -1.15 2.33 12.46
N TYR A 12 -1.06 3.09 11.38
CA TYR A 12 -2.21 3.32 10.51
C TYR A 12 -2.70 2.01 9.87
N PHE A 13 -1.80 1.24 9.25
CA PHE A 13 -2.21 0.01 8.56
C PHE A 13 -2.70 -1.06 9.54
N ASP A 14 -2.10 -1.16 10.71
CA ASP A 14 -2.56 -2.11 11.73
C ASP A 14 -3.98 -1.78 12.21
N ALA A 15 -4.36 -0.51 12.20
CA ALA A 15 -5.68 -0.06 12.64
C ALA A 15 -6.73 -0.06 11.52
N ASN A 16 -6.31 -0.14 10.25
CA ASN A 16 -7.20 0.01 9.11
C ASN A 16 -7.14 -1.19 8.16
N TYR A 17 -7.39 -2.36 8.69
CA TYR A 17 -7.36 -3.61 7.91
C TYR A 17 -8.40 -3.65 6.79
N ASP A 18 -9.44 -2.82 6.82
CA ASP A 18 -10.43 -2.76 5.73
C ASP A 18 -9.84 -2.25 4.42
N LEU A 19 -8.62 -1.73 4.39
CA LEU A 19 -7.94 -1.41 3.15
C LEU A 19 -7.79 -2.64 2.25
N MET A 20 -7.73 -3.82 2.84
CA MET A 20 -7.61 -5.09 2.11
C MET A 20 -8.84 -6.00 2.30
N ARG A 21 -10.00 -5.42 2.64
CA ARG A 21 -11.17 -6.21 3.05
C ARG A 21 -11.72 -7.16 1.99
N HIS A 22 -11.50 -6.86 0.71
CA HIS A 22 -11.95 -7.71 -0.38
C HIS A 22 -10.95 -8.78 -0.80
N LEU A 23 -9.76 -8.75 -0.23
CA LEU A 23 -8.71 -9.68 -0.62
C LEU A 23 -8.72 -10.91 0.28
N ASP A 24 -8.26 -12.04 -0.27
CA ASP A 24 -8.18 -13.30 0.46
C ASP A 24 -6.96 -13.29 1.39
N ILE A 25 -6.98 -14.20 2.36
CA ILE A 25 -5.84 -14.44 3.23
C ILE A 25 -4.64 -14.79 2.36
N ASN A 26 -3.47 -14.29 2.73
CA ASN A 26 -2.20 -14.39 2.02
C ASN A 26 -2.05 -13.41 0.84
N ALA A 27 -3.02 -12.53 0.61
CA ALA A 27 -2.78 -11.39 -0.29
C ALA A 27 -1.60 -10.59 0.26
N CYS A 28 -0.68 -10.24 -0.62
CA CYS A 28 0.59 -9.63 -0.21
C CYS A 28 0.91 -8.45 -1.13
N TRP A 29 1.10 -7.29 -0.55
CA TRP A 29 1.51 -6.09 -1.26
C TRP A 29 2.85 -5.61 -0.72
N GLU A 30 3.79 -5.29 -1.60
CA GLU A 30 5.06 -4.70 -1.23
C GLU A 30 4.98 -3.19 -1.38
N TYR A 31 5.45 -2.46 -0.36
CA TYR A 31 5.54 -1.00 -0.38
C TYR A 31 7.01 -0.61 -0.43
N ILE A 32 7.38 0.15 -1.45
CA ILE A 32 8.75 0.65 -1.62
C ILE A 32 8.73 2.15 -1.40
N ILE A 33 9.46 2.62 -0.41
CA ILE A 33 9.45 4.02 0.02
C ILE A 33 10.77 4.68 -0.38
N THR A 34 10.67 5.77 -1.14
CA THR A 34 11.81 6.59 -1.50
C THR A 34 11.73 7.94 -0.81
N GLU A 35 12.79 8.73 -0.87
CA GLU A 35 12.83 10.01 -0.14
C GLU A 35 12.20 11.16 -0.92
N ASN A 36 12.69 11.47 -2.11
CA ASN A 36 12.26 12.65 -2.87
C ASN A 36 11.53 12.35 -4.16
N ASN A 37 11.88 11.27 -4.84
CA ASN A 37 11.20 10.87 -6.07
C ASN A 37 11.34 9.35 -6.28
N LEU A 38 10.50 8.79 -7.16
CA LEU A 38 10.43 7.35 -7.34
C LEU A 38 11.64 6.74 -8.06
N ASN A 39 12.48 7.55 -8.67
CA ASN A 39 13.66 7.07 -9.38
C ASN A 39 14.85 6.84 -8.47
N GLU A 40 14.74 7.24 -7.22
CA GLU A 40 15.81 7.08 -6.23
C GLU A 40 15.84 5.66 -5.70
N GLN A 41 16.96 5.30 -5.08
CA GLN A 41 17.09 4.05 -4.37
C GLN A 41 16.11 4.05 -3.19
N ALA A 42 15.50 2.91 -2.91
CA ALA A 42 14.54 2.78 -1.82
C ALA A 42 15.21 3.13 -0.48
N LYS A 43 14.51 3.96 0.31
CA LYS A 43 14.92 4.29 1.66
C LYS A 43 14.65 3.12 2.59
N TYR A 44 13.48 2.49 2.43
CA TYR A 44 13.11 1.24 3.07
C TYR A 44 11.92 0.63 2.31
N HIS A 45 11.62 -0.63 2.63
CA HIS A 45 10.45 -1.32 2.09
C HIS A 45 9.79 -2.14 3.19
N PHE A 46 8.53 -2.46 2.98
CA PHE A 46 7.78 -3.33 3.89
C PHE A 46 6.66 -4.02 3.10
N PHE A 47 6.04 -4.99 3.75
CA PHE A 47 4.99 -5.80 3.11
C PHE A 47 3.72 -5.74 3.92
N LEU A 48 2.60 -5.63 3.25
CA LEU A 48 1.27 -5.74 3.85
C LEU A 48 0.71 -7.09 3.46
N ILE A 49 0.44 -7.93 4.46
CA ILE A 49 -0.04 -9.28 4.22
C ILE A 49 -1.34 -9.49 5.00
N LYS A 50 -2.37 -9.95 4.31
CA LYS A 50 -3.63 -10.26 4.98
C LYS A 50 -3.51 -11.65 5.61
N VAL A 51 -3.42 -11.70 6.94
CA VAL A 51 -3.21 -12.95 7.69
C VAL A 51 -4.51 -13.56 8.22
N ALA A 52 -5.58 -12.76 8.29
CA ALA A 52 -6.91 -13.21 8.69
C ALA A 52 -7.94 -12.25 8.10
N GLU A 53 -9.23 -12.60 8.19
CA GLU A 53 -10.29 -11.78 7.60
C GLU A 53 -10.28 -10.33 8.07
N SER A 54 -9.93 -10.09 9.32
CA SER A 54 -9.96 -8.77 9.91
C SER A 54 -8.60 -8.28 10.40
N SER A 55 -7.51 -8.89 9.95
CA SER A 55 -6.20 -8.44 10.39
C SER A 55 -5.19 -8.41 9.25
N VAL A 56 -4.30 -7.43 9.32
CA VAL A 56 -3.24 -7.21 8.35
C VAL A 56 -1.96 -7.00 9.14
N PHE A 57 -0.88 -7.59 8.68
CA PHE A 57 0.41 -7.27 9.27
C PHE A 57 1.43 -6.98 8.17
N TYR A 58 2.54 -6.38 8.55
CA TYR A 58 3.61 -6.11 7.60
C TYR A 58 4.98 -6.16 8.28
N THR A 59 6.00 -6.29 7.47
CA THR A 59 7.35 -6.50 7.95
C THR A 59 8.36 -5.79 7.04
N MET A 60 9.52 -5.49 7.61
CA MET A 60 10.65 -4.98 6.83
C MET A 60 11.44 -6.11 6.15
N MET A 61 11.19 -7.36 6.55
CA MET A 61 11.88 -8.53 6.01
C MET A 61 11.07 -9.13 4.86
N ASP A 62 11.74 -9.81 3.94
CA ASP A 62 11.08 -10.51 2.85
C ASP A 62 10.24 -11.65 3.43
N PRO A 63 8.92 -11.67 3.17
CA PRO A 63 8.07 -12.79 3.57
C PRO A 63 8.30 -13.97 2.62
N GLU A 64 7.79 -15.13 2.99
CA GLU A 64 7.82 -16.30 2.09
C GLU A 64 6.86 -16.16 0.92
N LEU A 65 6.04 -15.13 0.92
CA LEU A 65 5.06 -14.88 -0.13
C LEU A 65 5.62 -13.90 -1.17
N THR A 66 5.34 -14.17 -2.44
CA THR A 66 5.65 -13.25 -3.51
C THR A 66 4.56 -12.18 -3.56
N PRO A 67 4.91 -10.89 -3.60
CA PRO A 67 3.87 -9.85 -3.61
C PRO A 67 3.00 -9.91 -4.86
N ASP A 68 1.72 -9.63 -4.69
CA ASP A 68 0.75 -9.53 -5.79
C ASP A 68 0.86 -8.18 -6.49
N LEU A 69 1.07 -7.14 -5.71
CA LEU A 69 1.27 -5.78 -6.18
C LEU A 69 2.52 -5.21 -5.55
N ILE A 70 3.19 -4.31 -6.29
CA ILE A 70 4.30 -3.53 -5.78
C ILE A 70 3.87 -2.07 -5.87
N LEU A 71 3.93 -1.38 -4.74
CA LEU A 71 3.47 0.01 -4.61
C LEU A 71 4.66 0.90 -4.28
N TYR A 72 4.81 1.96 -5.03
CA TYR A 72 5.93 2.89 -4.91
C TYR A 72 5.42 4.22 -4.38
N PHE A 73 6.05 4.72 -3.33
CA PHE A 73 5.69 6.01 -2.73
C PHE A 73 6.95 6.77 -2.34
N THR A 74 6.93 8.10 -2.55
CA THR A 74 7.85 8.93 -1.78
C THR A 74 7.34 8.93 -0.34
N GLU A 75 8.24 9.15 0.62
CA GLU A 75 7.86 9.20 2.04
C GLU A 75 6.77 10.25 2.28
N LYS A 76 6.91 11.42 1.65
CA LYS A 76 5.93 12.49 1.78
C LYS A 76 4.56 12.08 1.23
N ALA A 77 4.54 11.31 0.14
CA ALA A 77 3.27 10.84 -0.46
C ALA A 77 2.51 9.92 0.49
N ILE A 78 3.18 8.91 1.05
CA ILE A 78 2.50 7.98 1.93
C ILE A 78 2.07 8.65 3.24
N LEU A 79 2.87 9.56 3.77
CA LEU A 79 2.50 10.30 4.97
C LEU A 79 1.29 11.22 4.71
N THR A 80 1.21 11.80 3.51
CA THR A 80 0.04 12.59 3.11
C THR A 80 -1.22 11.74 3.03
N LEU A 81 -1.09 10.52 2.50
CA LEU A 81 -2.24 9.60 2.39
C LEU A 81 -2.83 9.22 3.74
N ILE A 82 -1.99 9.03 4.75
CA ILE A 82 -2.45 8.56 6.06
C ILE A 82 -2.70 9.69 7.07
N GLU A 83 -2.48 10.93 6.68
CA GLU A 83 -2.64 12.07 7.60
C GLU A 83 -4.08 12.14 8.12
N GLY A 84 -4.23 12.26 9.44
CA GLY A 84 -5.54 12.32 10.09
C GLY A 84 -6.25 10.99 10.17
N GLU A 85 -5.56 9.90 9.89
CA GLU A 85 -6.09 8.53 9.97
C GLU A 85 -7.40 8.35 9.19
N PRO A 86 -7.38 8.54 7.87
CA PRO A 86 -8.58 8.44 7.05
C PRO A 86 -9.16 7.03 7.01
N THR A 87 -10.47 6.93 6.70
CA THR A 87 -11.10 5.63 6.42
C THR A 87 -10.51 5.04 5.15
N ALA A 88 -10.80 3.77 4.88
CA ALA A 88 -10.34 3.12 3.64
C ALA A 88 -10.82 3.89 2.40
N GLU A 89 -12.08 4.33 2.39
CA GLU A 89 -12.65 5.11 1.29
C GLU A 89 -11.90 6.43 1.10
N GLU A 90 -11.62 7.14 2.17
CA GLU A 90 -10.87 8.40 2.12
C GLU A 90 -9.43 8.18 1.67
N TYR A 91 -8.79 7.10 2.15
CA TYR A 91 -7.43 6.75 1.77
C TYR A 91 -7.32 6.58 0.25
N TYR A 92 -8.19 5.76 -0.34
CA TYR A 92 -8.14 5.50 -1.78
C TYR A 92 -8.58 6.71 -2.61
N LYS A 93 -9.46 7.55 -2.07
CA LYS A 93 -9.83 8.80 -2.70
C LYS A 93 -8.61 9.74 -2.80
N ARG A 94 -7.84 9.85 -1.72
CA ARG A 94 -6.59 10.62 -1.71
C ARG A 94 -5.57 10.02 -2.66
N TYR A 95 -5.50 8.69 -2.70
CA TYR A 95 -4.60 7.96 -3.60
C TYR A 95 -4.87 8.37 -5.05
N HIS A 96 -6.14 8.31 -5.47
CA HIS A 96 -6.54 8.73 -6.82
C HIS A 96 -6.22 10.19 -7.09
N TYR A 97 -6.47 11.04 -6.11
CA TYR A 97 -6.21 12.47 -6.25
C TYR A 97 -4.72 12.73 -6.50
N LEU A 98 -3.85 12.13 -5.70
CA LEU A 98 -2.41 12.31 -5.84
C LEU A 98 -1.88 11.72 -7.14
N MET A 99 -2.44 10.59 -7.57
CA MET A 99 -2.05 9.95 -8.82
C MET A 99 -2.40 10.83 -10.03
N ASN A 100 -3.53 11.53 -9.98
CA ASN A 100 -4.00 12.38 -11.06
C ASN A 100 -3.48 13.82 -10.97
N ASN A 101 -2.87 14.20 -9.86
CA ASN A 101 -2.36 15.55 -9.61
C ASN A 101 -0.94 15.49 -9.04
N PRO A 102 0.04 15.02 -9.84
CA PRO A 102 1.41 14.88 -9.34
C PRO A 102 2.00 16.22 -8.89
N GLN A 103 2.75 16.17 -7.78
CA GLN A 103 3.39 17.35 -7.21
C GLN A 103 4.85 17.02 -6.89
N PRO A 104 5.74 18.02 -6.89
CA PRO A 104 7.14 17.78 -6.55
C PRO A 104 7.28 17.14 -5.18
N GLY A 105 8.00 16.03 -5.11
CA GLY A 105 8.24 15.31 -3.85
C GLY A 105 7.08 14.45 -3.36
N ILE A 106 5.92 14.51 -4.02
CA ILE A 106 4.75 13.69 -3.66
C ILE A 106 4.41 12.83 -4.87
N GLU A 107 5.05 11.67 -4.95
CA GLU A 107 4.92 10.75 -6.08
C GLU A 107 4.51 9.37 -5.64
N LEU A 108 3.69 8.72 -6.43
CA LEU A 108 3.28 7.34 -6.18
C LEU A 108 3.00 6.62 -7.48
N ASP A 109 3.15 5.30 -7.46
CA ASP A 109 2.89 4.44 -8.61
C ASP A 109 2.62 3.03 -8.12
N SER A 110 2.14 2.18 -8.99
CA SER A 110 1.88 0.78 -8.64
C SER A 110 2.18 -0.11 -9.83
N LYS A 111 2.53 -1.37 -9.53
CA LYS A 111 2.85 -2.36 -10.55
C LYS A 111 2.21 -3.69 -10.19
N ILE A 112 1.52 -4.30 -11.14
CA ILE A 112 0.98 -5.65 -10.98
C ILE A 112 2.13 -6.63 -11.11
N ASN A 113 2.27 -7.52 -10.12
CA ASN A 113 3.38 -8.46 -10.07
C ASN A 113 2.98 -9.92 -10.36
N LYS A 114 1.69 -10.24 -10.31
CA LYS A 114 1.18 -11.60 -10.59
C LYS A 114 0.22 -11.60 -11.75
N PRO A 115 0.04 -12.76 -12.44
CA PRO A 115 -0.91 -12.86 -13.53
C PRO A 115 -2.33 -12.48 -13.09
N ARG A 116 -3.10 -11.94 -14.03
CA ARG A 116 -4.46 -11.49 -13.80
C ARG A 116 -5.36 -12.54 -13.14
N LEU A 117 -5.25 -13.79 -13.58
CA LEU A 117 -6.05 -14.87 -13.02
C LEU A 117 -5.82 -15.05 -11.53
N LYS A 118 -4.57 -14.92 -11.07
CA LYS A 118 -4.26 -15.03 -9.65
C LYS A 118 -4.83 -13.86 -8.86
N LEU A 119 -4.78 -12.66 -9.42
CA LEU A 119 -5.36 -11.48 -8.79
C LEU A 119 -6.87 -11.62 -8.63
N LEU A 120 -7.55 -12.16 -9.62
CA LEU A 120 -8.98 -12.41 -9.55
C LEU A 120 -9.33 -13.38 -8.42
N LYS A 121 -8.52 -14.44 -8.25
CA LYS A 121 -8.74 -15.44 -7.20
C LYS A 121 -8.61 -14.87 -5.79
N ILE A 122 -7.76 -13.87 -5.60
CA ILE A 122 -7.54 -13.27 -4.27
C ILE A 122 -8.47 -12.09 -3.99
N GLY A 123 -9.48 -11.86 -4.84
CA GLY A 123 -10.45 -10.80 -4.61
C GLY A 123 -10.06 -9.42 -5.12
N TYR A 124 -9.02 -9.33 -5.93
CA TYR A 124 -8.51 -8.06 -6.44
C TYR A 124 -9.55 -7.28 -7.25
N ARG A 125 -10.37 -8.00 -8.02
CA ARG A 125 -11.41 -7.36 -8.84
C ARG A 125 -12.46 -6.62 -7.99
N ASN A 126 -12.89 -7.24 -6.89
CA ASN A 126 -13.84 -6.62 -5.97
C ASN A 126 -13.23 -5.38 -5.32
N TRP A 127 -11.96 -5.47 -4.95
CA TRP A 127 -11.21 -4.34 -4.41
C TRP A 127 -11.13 -3.20 -5.45
N GLN A 128 -10.81 -3.52 -6.70
CA GLN A 128 -10.76 -2.52 -7.78
C GLN A 128 -12.10 -1.82 -7.98
N LYS A 129 -13.19 -2.59 -7.97
CA LYS A 129 -14.53 -2.03 -8.18
C LYS A 129 -14.91 -1.07 -7.07
N GLU A 130 -14.70 -1.47 -5.83
CA GLU A 130 -15.10 -0.64 -4.69
C GLU A 130 -14.30 0.64 -4.61
N PHE A 131 -13.00 0.55 -4.82
CA PHE A 131 -12.11 1.71 -4.68
C PHE A 131 -11.81 2.39 -6.02
N LYS A 132 -12.49 1.99 -7.09
CA LYS A 132 -12.45 2.65 -8.40
C LYS A 132 -11.07 2.65 -9.07
N PHE A 133 -10.36 1.56 -8.94
CA PHE A 133 -9.09 1.39 -9.65
C PHE A 133 -9.19 0.72 -11.00
#